data_b1979daddcdd33f37fd2ebf4787e3342
#
_entry.id   b1979daddcdd33f37fd2ebf4787e3342
#
_cell.length_a   1.000
_cell.length_b   1.000
_cell.length_c   1.000
_cell.angle_alpha   90.00
_cell.angle_beta   90.00
_cell.angle_gamma   90.00
#
_symmetry.space_group_name_H-M   'P 1'
#
loop_
_entity.id
_entity.type
_entity.pdbx_description
1 polymer ?
#
loop_
_entity_poly.entity_id
_entity_poly.type
_entity_poly.pdbx_seq_one_letter_code
_entity_poly.pdbx_strand_id
1 'polypeptide(L)'
;MANWPAARRTQWRALLQARAIENQCVVIGVNRVGSDGNGTQYSGDSLLVNPEGEVLIDAKDQDGIFTQEIDLASVRAYRERFPAWRDQDQFSIDL
;
A
#
# COMPACT_ATOMS: atom_id res chain seq x y z
N MET A 1 -6.26 -10.47 2.38
CA MET A 1 -4.84 -10.76 2.62
C MET A 1 -4.21 -11.32 1.35
N ALA A 2 -3.07 -10.79 0.98
CA ALA A 2 -2.38 -11.19 -0.24
C ALA A 2 -1.52 -12.46 -0.05
N ASN A 3 -1.17 -13.08 -1.19
CA ASN A 3 -0.23 -14.18 -1.26
C ASN A 3 0.93 -13.77 -2.19
N TRP A 4 1.66 -12.74 -1.80
CA TRP A 4 2.74 -12.19 -2.60
C TRP A 4 4.08 -12.80 -2.20
N PRO A 5 4.77 -13.51 -3.12
CA PRO A 5 5.99 -14.25 -2.78
C PRO A 5 7.16 -13.36 -2.37
N ALA A 6 8.00 -13.90 -1.48
CA ALA A 6 9.19 -13.20 -1.00
C ALA A 6 10.16 -12.83 -2.14
N ALA A 7 10.22 -13.64 -3.19
CA ALA A 7 11.06 -13.36 -4.35
C ALA A 7 10.70 -12.05 -5.07
N ARG A 8 9.50 -11.53 -4.84
CA ARG A 8 9.01 -10.31 -5.46
C ARG A 8 8.68 -9.23 -4.43
N ARG A 9 9.33 -9.26 -3.27
CA ARG A 9 9.05 -8.30 -2.19
C ARG A 9 9.35 -6.85 -2.59
N THR A 10 10.38 -6.64 -3.41
CA THR A 10 10.73 -5.29 -3.86
C THR A 10 9.58 -4.65 -4.64
N GLN A 11 8.97 -5.40 -5.55
CA GLN A 11 7.82 -4.93 -6.33
C GLN A 11 6.61 -4.66 -5.44
N TRP A 12 6.34 -5.53 -4.48
CA TRP A 12 5.26 -5.35 -3.51
C TRP A 12 5.38 -4.01 -2.78
N ARG A 13 6.55 -3.77 -2.18
CA ARG A 13 6.80 -2.55 -1.41
C ARG A 13 6.73 -1.30 -2.28
N ALA A 14 7.36 -1.33 -3.45
CA ALA A 14 7.37 -0.20 -4.38
C ALA A 14 5.96 0.15 -4.88
N LEU A 15 5.17 -0.87 -5.22
CA LEU A 15 3.82 -0.67 -5.73
C LEU A 15 2.89 -0.08 -4.67
N LEU A 16 2.99 -0.53 -3.42
CA LEU A 16 2.17 0.03 -2.34
C LEU A 16 2.45 1.52 -2.14
N GLN A 17 3.72 1.92 -2.13
CA GLN A 17 4.09 3.32 -2.01
C GLN A 17 3.63 4.13 -3.23
N ALA A 18 3.81 3.59 -4.43
CA ALA A 18 3.37 4.26 -5.66
C ALA A 18 1.86 4.47 -5.69
N ARG A 19 1.09 3.47 -5.27
CA ARG A 19 -0.38 3.60 -5.23
C ARG A 19 -0.84 4.67 -4.26
N ALA A 20 -0.19 4.79 -3.10
CA ALA A 20 -0.49 5.84 -2.14
C ALA A 20 -0.22 7.23 -2.72
N ILE A 21 0.92 7.40 -3.37
CA ILE A 21 1.32 8.67 -3.98
C ILE A 21 0.41 9.05 -5.14
N GLU A 22 0.20 8.13 -6.09
CA GLU A 22 -0.60 8.37 -7.29
C GLU A 22 -2.04 8.75 -6.96
N ASN A 23 -2.63 8.05 -5.99
CA ASN A 23 -4.04 8.22 -5.64
C ASN A 23 -4.24 9.18 -4.46
N GLN A 24 -3.17 9.70 -3.89
CA GLN A 24 -3.22 10.60 -2.74
C GLN A 24 -4.10 10.04 -1.63
N CYS A 25 -3.86 8.78 -1.28
CA CYS A 25 -4.65 8.06 -0.29
C CYS A 25 -3.76 7.25 0.65
N VAL A 26 -4.34 6.82 1.76
CA VAL A 26 -3.73 5.84 2.64
C VAL A 26 -3.85 4.47 1.99
N VAL A 27 -2.74 3.72 1.97
CA VAL A 27 -2.72 2.35 1.44
C VAL A 27 -2.35 1.38 2.55
N ILE A 28 -3.14 0.34 2.68
CA ILE A 28 -2.87 -0.75 3.62
C ILE A 28 -2.70 -2.01 2.79
N GLY A 29 -1.47 -2.55 2.78
CA GLY A 29 -1.17 -3.80 2.12
C GLY A 29 -0.92 -4.88 3.16
N VAL A 30 -1.73 -5.93 3.15
CA VAL A 30 -1.59 -7.04 4.09
C VAL A 30 -1.19 -8.29 3.33
N ASN A 31 -0.05 -8.87 3.69
CA ASN A 31 0.48 -10.07 3.05
C ASN A 31 0.83 -11.13 4.09
N ARG A 32 0.75 -12.39 3.70
CA ARG A 32 1.09 -13.51 4.58
C ARG A 32 2.60 -13.64 4.80
N VAL A 33 2.97 -14.29 5.89
CA VAL A 33 4.34 -14.73 6.18
C VAL A 33 4.42 -16.26 6.10
N GLY A 34 5.64 -16.79 6.11
CA GLY A 34 5.90 -18.22 6.16
C GLY A 34 5.99 -18.85 4.77
N SER A 35 5.70 -20.15 4.69
CA SER A 35 5.71 -20.88 3.43
C SER A 35 4.41 -21.64 3.22
N ASP A 36 4.04 -21.84 1.95
CA ASP A 36 2.86 -22.63 1.61
C ASP A 36 3.21 -24.11 1.41
N GLY A 37 2.21 -24.91 1.04
CA GLY A 37 2.37 -26.33 0.81
C GLY A 37 3.27 -26.69 -0.37
N ASN A 38 3.56 -25.73 -1.25
CA ASN A 38 4.42 -25.91 -2.42
C ASN A 38 5.85 -25.39 -2.17
N GLY A 39 6.17 -24.98 -0.94
CA GLY A 39 7.48 -24.44 -0.58
C GLY A 39 7.72 -22.99 -0.96
N THR A 40 6.72 -22.27 -1.46
CA THR A 40 6.85 -20.84 -1.76
C THR A 40 6.98 -20.07 -0.47
N GLN A 41 8.01 -19.21 -0.40
CA GLN A 41 8.26 -18.37 0.76
C GLN A 41 7.55 -17.03 0.63
N TYR A 42 7.05 -16.53 1.77
CA TYR A 42 6.36 -15.24 1.87
C TYR A 42 7.02 -14.42 2.96
N SER A 43 7.50 -13.24 2.60
CA SER A 43 8.20 -12.35 3.54
C SER A 43 7.27 -11.43 4.31
N GLY A 44 5.98 -11.47 4.02
CA GLY A 44 5.02 -10.55 4.61
C GLY A 44 5.15 -9.16 4.02
N ASP A 45 5.95 -8.29 4.65
CA ASP A 45 6.10 -6.90 4.27
C ASP A 45 4.75 -6.17 4.19
N SER A 46 3.88 -6.46 5.17
CA SER A 46 2.63 -5.72 5.32
C SER A 46 2.96 -4.28 5.66
N LEU A 47 2.38 -3.34 4.92
CA LEU A 47 2.69 -1.92 5.04
C LEU A 47 1.44 -1.09 5.24
N LEU A 48 1.59 -0.01 5.97
CA LEU A 48 0.65 1.10 5.97
C LEU A 48 1.40 2.33 5.47
N VAL A 49 0.91 2.94 4.41
CA VAL A 49 1.57 4.04 3.70
C VAL A 49 0.64 5.24 3.66
N ASN A 50 1.15 6.44 3.97
CA ASN A 50 0.37 7.66 3.87
C ASN A 50 0.35 8.21 2.44
N PRO A 51 -0.50 9.21 2.14
CA PRO A 51 -0.62 9.75 0.77
C PRO A 51 0.66 10.34 0.19
N GLU A 52 1.64 10.69 1.01
CA GLU A 52 2.93 11.22 0.56
C GLU A 52 3.95 10.11 0.28
N GLY A 53 3.55 8.84 0.48
CA GLY A 53 4.42 7.69 0.25
C GLY A 53 5.26 7.29 1.46
N GLU A 54 5.03 7.92 2.62
CA GLU A 54 5.75 7.59 3.85
C GLU A 54 5.18 6.30 4.45
N VAL A 55 6.07 5.38 4.81
CA VAL A 55 5.68 4.11 5.43
C VAL A 55 5.52 4.32 6.93
N LEU A 56 4.29 4.21 7.43
CA LEU A 56 3.95 4.40 8.84
C LEU A 56 4.05 3.11 9.64
N ILE A 57 3.72 1.97 9.03
CA ILE A 57 3.93 0.64 9.61
C ILE A 57 4.66 -0.19 8.59
N ASP A 58 5.72 -0.85 9.04
CA ASP A 58 6.45 -1.86 8.29
C ASP A 58 6.53 -3.12 9.16
N ALA A 59 5.67 -4.07 8.88
CA ALA A 59 5.58 -5.29 9.67
C ALA A 59 6.72 -6.28 9.38
N LYS A 60 7.45 -6.06 8.29
CA LYS A 60 8.53 -6.96 7.87
C LYS A 60 8.02 -8.39 7.75
N ASP A 61 8.74 -9.36 8.28
CA ASP A 61 8.38 -10.79 8.26
C ASP A 61 7.64 -11.24 9.53
N GLN A 62 7.13 -10.29 10.30
CA GLN A 62 6.48 -10.58 11.58
C GLN A 62 4.98 -10.83 11.41
N ASP A 63 4.50 -11.85 12.12
CA ASP A 63 3.09 -12.12 12.29
C ASP A 63 2.61 -11.37 13.54
N GLY A 64 1.45 -10.73 13.48
CA GLY A 64 0.92 -10.00 14.62
C GLY A 64 -0.15 -8.99 14.26
N ILE A 65 -0.47 -8.17 15.26
CA ILE A 65 -1.44 -7.08 15.13
C ILE A 65 -0.67 -5.76 15.25
N PHE A 66 -0.87 -4.89 14.27
CA PHE A 66 -0.22 -3.59 14.20
C PHE A 66 -1.30 -2.51 14.11
N THR A 67 -1.20 -1.48 14.92
CA THR A 67 -2.21 -0.42 15.00
C THR A 67 -1.56 0.93 14.75
N GLN A 68 -2.21 1.75 13.94
CA GLN A 68 -1.77 3.10 13.62
C GLN A 68 -2.96 4.03 13.57
N GLU A 69 -2.87 5.16 14.26
CA GLU A 69 -3.84 6.22 14.15
C GLU A 69 -3.62 6.98 12.85
N ILE A 70 -4.71 7.25 12.14
CA ILE A 70 -4.70 7.99 10.87
C ILE A 70 -5.62 9.19 10.99
N ASP A 71 -5.08 10.37 10.67
CA ASP A 71 -5.85 11.62 10.61
C ASP A 71 -6.40 11.83 9.20
N LEU A 72 -7.66 11.48 9.00
CA LEU A 72 -8.32 11.64 7.70
C LEU A 72 -8.47 13.12 7.30
N ALA A 73 -8.54 14.02 8.27
CA ALA A 73 -8.59 15.46 7.97
C ALA A 73 -7.29 15.93 7.32
N SER A 74 -6.13 15.42 7.78
CA SER A 74 -4.84 15.70 7.15
C SER A 74 -4.79 15.18 5.72
N VAL A 75 -5.34 14.00 5.46
CA VAL A 75 -5.39 13.43 4.11
C VAL A 75 -6.21 14.31 3.18
N ARG A 76 -7.37 14.76 3.63
CA ARG A 76 -8.24 15.66 2.86
C ARG A 76 -7.56 17.00 2.59
N ALA A 77 -6.91 17.58 3.60
CA ALA A 77 -6.19 18.84 3.46
C ALA A 77 -5.05 18.72 2.45
N TYR A 78 -4.32 17.62 2.45
CA TYR A 78 -3.27 17.36 1.47
C TYR A 78 -3.82 17.30 0.05
N ARG A 79 -4.95 16.60 -0.15
CA ARG A 79 -5.60 16.49 -1.46
C ARG A 79 -6.11 17.83 -1.96
N GLU A 80 -6.56 18.69 -1.06
CA GLU A 80 -7.02 20.03 -1.43
C GLU A 80 -5.86 20.98 -1.77
N ARG A 81 -4.73 20.87 -1.06
CA ARG A 81 -3.53 21.66 -1.36
C ARG A 81 -2.88 21.26 -2.68
N PHE A 82 -2.95 19.98 -3.02
CA PHE A 82 -2.35 19.42 -4.24
C PHE A 82 -3.37 18.55 -4.96
N PRO A 83 -4.33 19.15 -5.68
CA PRO A 83 -5.45 18.42 -6.25
C PRO A 83 -5.09 17.70 -7.55
N ALA A 84 -4.05 16.87 -7.53
CA ALA A 84 -3.58 16.13 -8.69
C ALA A 84 -4.65 15.22 -9.29
N TRP A 85 -5.57 14.72 -8.47
CA TRP A 85 -6.68 13.89 -8.91
C TRP A 85 -7.65 14.62 -9.85
N ARG A 86 -7.67 15.97 -9.83
CA ARG A 86 -8.50 16.79 -10.73
C ARG A 86 -7.94 16.87 -12.14
N ASP A 87 -6.65 16.56 -12.31
CA ASP A 87 -5.99 16.57 -13.60
C ASP A 87 -6.16 15.25 -14.36
N GLN A 88 -6.91 14.33 -13.78
CA GLN A 88 -7.18 13.02 -14.35
C GLN A 88 -8.05 13.16 -15.60
N ASP A 89 -7.62 12.56 -16.69
CA ASP A 89 -8.39 12.53 -17.93
C ASP A 89 -9.63 11.67 -17.76
N GLN A 90 -10.74 12.15 -18.30
CA GLN A 90 -11.97 11.38 -18.37
C GLN A 90 -12.07 10.70 -19.72
N PHE A 91 -12.30 9.42 -19.71
CA PHE A 91 -12.47 8.63 -20.92
C PHE A 91 -13.43 7.48 -20.68
N SER A 92 -14.02 6.98 -21.75
CA SER A 92 -14.81 5.74 -21.69
C SER A 92 -14.34 4.79 -22.79
N ILE A 93 -14.44 3.51 -22.49
CA ILE A 93 -14.06 2.46 -23.45
C ILE A 93 -15.33 1.70 -23.80
N ASP A 94 -15.68 1.70 -25.09
CA ASP A 94 -16.80 0.91 -25.62
C ASP A 94 -16.31 -0.50 -25.91
N LEU A 95 -16.85 -1.46 -25.20
CA LEU A 95 -16.52 -2.88 -25.33
C LEU A 95 -17.57 -3.64 -26.14
#